data_39e6a61316f8b25b6664a2fc2fad83a5
#
_entry.id   39e6a61316f8b25b6664a2fc2fad83a5
#
_cell.length_a   1.000
_cell.length_b   1.000
_cell.length_c   1.000
_cell.angle_alpha   90.00
_cell.angle_beta   90.00
_cell.angle_gamma   90.00
#
_symmetry.space_group_name_H-M   'P 1'
#
loop_
_entity.id
_entity.type
_entity.pdbx_description
1 polymer ?
#
loop_
_entity_poly.entity_id
_entity_poly.type
_entity_poly.pdbx_seq_one_letter_code
_entity_poly.pdbx_strand_id
1 'polypeptide(L)'
;SRTLKNMIENPLINKEEINKRYDTIETLLKEFIKKEELCNYLYEVYDLERLSGKIAFGSANARDLLQLKNSLKVLPNIKQILTDINFYKNIEELDDLYELLENSIYENPPVSIKEGYIIKEGYSKELDELKDLRKGGKDFVARFEEEEKERTGIKNLKVGFNRVFGYYIEVSKGNIDLIKDEYGYERRQTLANCERYISPILKEKEALILNAEEKIIELEYELFTEIRDKIKEYIPRLQSISKVISEIDVLQSFATVSEENNYVRPILSDKKEIIL
;
A
#
# COMPACT_ATOMS: atom_id res chain seq x y z
N SER A 1 8.60 -11.47 -20.22
CA SER A 1 9.30 -10.55 -19.32
C SER A 1 10.23 -9.65 -20.14
N ARG A 2 10.45 -8.40 -19.68
CA ARG A 2 11.37 -7.44 -20.33
C ARG A 2 12.79 -7.98 -20.36
N THR A 3 13.20 -8.62 -19.27
CA THR A 3 14.54 -9.22 -19.14
C THR A 3 14.76 -10.33 -20.13
N LEU A 4 13.80 -11.24 -20.33
CA LEU A 4 13.88 -12.28 -21.37
C LEU A 4 14.04 -11.67 -22.77
N LYS A 5 13.23 -10.66 -23.10
CA LYS A 5 13.35 -9.96 -24.39
C LYS A 5 14.76 -9.37 -24.56
N ASN A 6 15.27 -8.68 -23.53
CA ASN A 6 16.61 -8.10 -23.57
C ASN A 6 17.71 -9.17 -23.72
N MET A 7 17.58 -10.33 -23.06
CA MET A 7 18.53 -11.44 -23.19
C MET A 7 18.54 -12.04 -24.60
N ILE A 8 17.39 -12.06 -25.29
CA ILE A 8 17.29 -12.54 -26.67
C ILE A 8 17.87 -11.52 -27.64
N GLU A 9 17.58 -10.24 -27.45
CA GLU A 9 18.06 -9.15 -28.34
C GLU A 9 19.56 -8.85 -28.14
N ASN A 10 20.09 -9.10 -26.93
CA ASN A 10 21.47 -8.85 -26.55
C ASN A 10 22.09 -10.12 -25.93
N PRO A 11 22.35 -11.17 -26.74
CA PRO A 11 22.88 -12.44 -26.22
C PRO A 11 24.30 -12.25 -25.68
N LEU A 12 24.63 -13.01 -24.63
CA LEU A 12 25.98 -13.06 -24.09
C LEU A 12 26.95 -13.72 -25.11
N ILE A 13 28.16 -13.19 -25.17
CA ILE A 13 29.26 -13.73 -25.97
C ILE A 13 30.27 -14.45 -25.10
N ASN A 14 30.41 -14.02 -23.84
CA ASN A 14 31.35 -14.58 -22.88
C ASN A 14 30.91 -15.99 -22.46
N LYS A 15 31.73 -17.01 -22.74
CA LYS A 15 31.46 -18.42 -22.44
C LYS A 15 31.31 -18.66 -20.92
N GLU A 16 32.11 -18.00 -20.09
CA GLU A 16 32.04 -18.17 -18.64
C GLU A 16 30.71 -17.68 -18.08
N GLU A 17 30.23 -16.53 -18.57
CA GLU A 17 28.93 -16.00 -18.15
C GLU A 17 27.77 -16.87 -18.65
N ILE A 18 27.85 -17.42 -19.87
CA ILE A 18 26.85 -18.34 -20.39
C ILE A 18 26.86 -19.63 -19.56
N ASN A 19 28.03 -20.18 -19.24
CA ASN A 19 28.14 -21.39 -18.43
C ASN A 19 27.58 -21.19 -17.01
N LYS A 20 27.80 -20.03 -16.37
CA LYS A 20 27.17 -19.71 -15.07
C LYS A 20 25.64 -19.81 -15.12
N ARG A 21 25.03 -19.35 -16.21
CA ARG A 21 23.59 -19.50 -16.43
C ARG A 21 23.18 -20.94 -16.60
N TYR A 22 23.93 -21.73 -17.39
CA TYR A 22 23.67 -23.15 -17.57
C TYR A 22 23.82 -23.93 -16.26
N ASP A 23 24.87 -23.64 -15.47
CA ASP A 23 25.08 -24.27 -14.16
C ASP A 23 23.89 -24.01 -13.22
N THR A 24 23.36 -22.78 -13.23
CA THR A 24 22.17 -22.43 -12.44
C THR A 24 20.95 -23.23 -12.90
N ILE A 25 20.70 -23.32 -14.23
CA ILE A 25 19.56 -24.07 -14.78
C ILE A 25 19.69 -25.56 -14.41
N GLU A 26 20.87 -26.16 -14.55
CA GLU A 26 21.10 -27.56 -14.16
C GLU A 26 20.89 -27.79 -12.67
N THR A 27 21.31 -26.85 -11.83
CA THR A 27 21.11 -26.93 -10.39
C THR A 27 19.61 -26.87 -10.05
N LEU A 28 18.86 -25.97 -10.67
CA LEU A 28 17.41 -25.87 -10.48
C LEU A 28 16.67 -27.12 -10.98
N LEU A 29 17.14 -27.76 -12.05
CA LEU A 29 16.59 -29.05 -12.52
C LEU A 29 16.84 -30.19 -11.54
N LYS A 30 17.96 -30.19 -10.82
CA LYS A 30 18.29 -31.20 -9.80
C LYS A 30 17.60 -30.97 -8.47
N GLU A 31 17.46 -29.69 -8.09
CA GLU A 31 16.88 -29.23 -6.81
C GLU A 31 15.39 -28.83 -6.99
N PHE A 32 14.57 -29.79 -7.39
CA PHE A 32 13.16 -29.56 -7.73
C PHE A 32 12.38 -28.81 -6.64
N ILE A 33 12.54 -29.17 -5.38
CA ILE A 33 11.85 -28.51 -4.27
C ILE A 33 12.23 -27.03 -4.18
N LYS A 34 13.52 -26.72 -4.28
CA LYS A 34 14.01 -25.34 -4.24
C LYS A 34 13.56 -24.54 -5.45
N LYS A 35 13.46 -25.17 -6.63
CA LYS A 35 12.89 -24.54 -7.83
C LYS A 35 11.44 -24.12 -7.60
N GLU A 36 10.61 -24.99 -7.05
CA GLU A 36 9.21 -24.70 -6.75
C GLU A 36 9.04 -23.62 -5.68
N GLU A 37 9.82 -23.68 -4.60
CA GLU A 37 9.84 -22.65 -3.56
C GLU A 37 10.25 -21.28 -4.13
N LEU A 38 11.31 -21.27 -4.95
CA LEU A 38 11.77 -20.07 -5.63
C LEU A 38 10.68 -19.47 -6.52
N CYS A 39 10.00 -20.31 -7.30
CA CYS A 39 8.91 -19.88 -8.17
C CYS A 39 7.79 -19.20 -7.36
N ASN A 40 7.40 -19.79 -6.23
CA ASN A 40 6.36 -19.26 -5.35
C ASN A 40 6.76 -17.91 -4.76
N TYR A 41 7.99 -17.75 -4.26
CA TYR A 41 8.45 -16.45 -3.75
C TYR A 41 8.61 -15.40 -4.85
N LEU A 42 9.10 -15.77 -6.04
CA LEU A 42 9.20 -14.84 -7.18
C LEU A 42 7.83 -14.33 -7.63
N TYR A 43 6.78 -15.14 -7.48
CA TYR A 43 5.42 -14.71 -7.77
C TYR A 43 4.90 -13.61 -6.83
N GLU A 44 5.41 -13.56 -5.61
CA GLU A 44 5.06 -12.53 -4.63
C GLU A 44 5.84 -11.21 -4.85
N VAL A 45 6.90 -11.22 -5.67
CA VAL A 45 7.70 -10.02 -5.96
C VAL A 45 7.04 -9.20 -7.06
N TYR A 46 6.70 -7.96 -6.74
CA TYR A 46 6.18 -7.00 -7.71
C TYR A 46 7.29 -6.42 -8.59
N ASP A 47 6.93 -5.72 -9.63
CA ASP A 47 7.85 -5.05 -10.57
C ASP A 47 8.65 -3.94 -9.86
N LEU A 48 9.77 -4.31 -9.22
CA LEU A 48 10.62 -3.40 -8.45
C LEU A 48 11.21 -2.28 -9.31
N GLU A 49 11.47 -2.52 -10.59
CA GLU A 49 11.97 -1.50 -11.52
C GLU A 49 10.92 -0.40 -11.73
N ARG A 50 9.67 -0.80 -11.99
CA ARG A 50 8.55 0.13 -12.16
C ARG A 50 8.26 0.88 -10.86
N LEU A 51 8.29 0.21 -9.71
CA LEU A 51 8.09 0.83 -8.40
C LEU A 51 9.18 1.86 -8.10
N SER A 52 10.45 1.51 -8.33
CA SER A 52 11.59 2.44 -8.18
C SER A 52 11.44 3.67 -9.08
N GLY A 53 11.00 3.49 -10.33
CA GLY A 53 10.71 4.59 -11.24
C GLY A 53 9.63 5.52 -10.72
N LYS A 54 8.50 4.99 -10.23
CA LYS A 54 7.42 5.78 -9.64
C LYS A 54 7.88 6.57 -8.40
N ILE A 55 8.71 5.95 -7.55
CA ILE A 55 9.27 6.58 -6.35
C ILE A 55 10.21 7.73 -6.76
N ALA A 56 11.10 7.50 -7.72
CA ALA A 56 12.01 8.51 -8.24
C ALA A 56 11.26 9.75 -8.76
N PHE A 57 10.18 9.54 -9.54
CA PHE A 57 9.34 10.61 -10.07
C PHE A 57 8.37 11.23 -9.04
N GLY A 58 8.30 10.70 -7.82
CA GLY A 58 7.35 11.16 -6.80
C GLY A 58 5.88 10.85 -7.10
N SER A 59 5.61 9.91 -8.02
CA SER A 59 4.25 9.50 -8.41
C SER A 59 3.76 8.22 -7.74
N ALA A 60 4.60 7.59 -6.89
CA ALA A 60 4.21 6.42 -6.12
C ALA A 60 3.14 6.80 -5.08
N ASN A 61 2.09 6.00 -4.99
CA ASN A 61 1.04 6.09 -3.99
C ASN A 61 1.25 5.06 -2.86
N ALA A 62 0.38 5.06 -1.84
CA ALA A 62 0.51 4.17 -0.70
C ALA A 62 0.40 2.68 -1.07
N ARG A 63 -0.40 2.33 -2.09
CA ARG A 63 -0.48 0.95 -2.60
C ARG A 63 0.80 0.50 -3.30
N ASP A 64 1.47 1.41 -4.01
CA ASP A 64 2.78 1.13 -4.61
C ASP A 64 3.83 0.84 -3.51
N LEU A 65 3.79 1.56 -2.38
CA LEU A 65 4.67 1.31 -1.24
C LEU A 65 4.35 -0.01 -0.53
N LEU A 66 3.08 -0.41 -0.46
CA LEU A 66 2.72 -1.75 0.02
C LEU A 66 3.22 -2.87 -0.90
N GLN A 67 3.14 -2.69 -2.22
CA GLN A 67 3.71 -3.65 -3.16
C GLN A 67 5.22 -3.78 -2.97
N LEU A 68 5.91 -2.66 -2.73
CA LEU A 68 7.33 -2.66 -2.38
C LEU A 68 7.56 -3.43 -1.08
N LYS A 69 6.83 -3.12 -0.01
CA LYS A 69 6.93 -3.82 1.28
C LYS A 69 6.75 -5.34 1.13
N ASN A 70 5.71 -5.77 0.41
CA ASN A 70 5.44 -7.19 0.20
C ASN A 70 6.56 -7.88 -0.59
N SER A 71 7.15 -7.19 -1.57
CA SER A 71 8.32 -7.70 -2.29
C SER A 71 9.54 -7.85 -1.39
N LEU A 72 9.80 -6.86 -0.51
CA LEU A 72 10.92 -6.91 0.44
C LEU A 72 10.77 -8.03 1.44
N LYS A 73 9.55 -8.33 1.88
CA LYS A 73 9.23 -9.38 2.85
C LYS A 73 9.75 -10.76 2.44
N VAL A 74 9.75 -11.07 1.16
CA VAL A 74 10.15 -12.38 0.65
C VAL A 74 11.62 -12.47 0.21
N LEU A 75 12.35 -11.34 0.18
CA LEU A 75 13.76 -11.32 -0.21
C LEU A 75 14.66 -12.21 0.63
N PRO A 76 14.53 -12.31 1.97
CA PRO A 76 15.35 -13.22 2.78
C PRO A 76 15.20 -14.69 2.34
N ASN A 77 13.98 -15.11 2.04
CA ASN A 77 13.72 -16.48 1.59
C ASN A 77 14.34 -16.74 0.20
N ILE A 78 14.19 -15.80 -0.72
CA ILE A 78 14.83 -15.88 -2.03
C ILE A 78 16.35 -15.92 -1.88
N LYS A 79 16.94 -15.06 -1.06
CA LYS A 79 18.37 -15.03 -0.80
C LYS A 79 18.88 -16.38 -0.26
N GLN A 80 18.15 -16.99 0.67
CA GLN A 80 18.51 -18.30 1.20
C GLN A 80 18.56 -19.36 0.09
N ILE A 81 17.53 -19.42 -0.76
CA ILE A 81 17.49 -20.37 -1.88
C ILE A 81 18.63 -20.09 -2.86
N LEU A 82 18.90 -18.84 -3.22
CA LEU A 82 20.02 -18.47 -4.10
C LEU A 82 21.37 -18.89 -3.52
N THR A 83 21.54 -18.81 -2.21
CA THR A 83 22.74 -19.29 -1.52
C THR A 83 22.85 -20.81 -1.59
N ASP A 84 21.76 -21.52 -1.34
CA ASP A 84 21.71 -22.99 -1.35
C ASP A 84 22.00 -23.59 -2.72
N ILE A 85 21.56 -22.92 -3.80
CA ILE A 85 21.85 -23.34 -5.17
C ILE A 85 23.19 -22.81 -5.72
N ASN A 86 23.96 -22.11 -4.90
CA ASN A 86 25.23 -21.46 -5.26
C ASN A 86 25.07 -20.50 -6.46
N PHE A 87 23.99 -19.70 -6.46
CA PHE A 87 23.80 -18.71 -7.51
C PHE A 87 24.93 -17.66 -7.49
N TYR A 88 25.46 -17.31 -8.64
CA TYR A 88 26.64 -16.46 -8.79
C TYR A 88 26.41 -14.97 -8.47
N LYS A 89 25.19 -14.56 -8.15
CA LYS A 89 24.83 -13.20 -7.70
C LYS A 89 24.17 -13.26 -6.34
N ASN A 90 24.40 -12.22 -5.56
CA ASN A 90 23.79 -12.09 -4.25
C ASN A 90 22.70 -11.03 -4.25
N ILE A 91 21.73 -11.17 -3.34
CA ILE A 91 20.68 -10.20 -3.07
C ILE A 91 20.94 -9.60 -1.70
N GLU A 92 20.83 -8.28 -1.62
CA GLU A 92 20.83 -7.55 -0.36
C GLU A 92 19.43 -7.59 0.24
N GLU A 93 19.34 -7.81 1.54
CA GLU A 93 18.13 -7.62 2.32
C GLU A 93 18.05 -6.14 2.72
N LEU A 94 16.87 -5.56 2.63
CA LEU A 94 16.61 -4.15 2.97
C LEU A 94 15.69 -4.10 4.19
N ASP A 95 16.15 -4.70 5.31
CA ASP A 95 15.37 -4.84 6.54
C ASP A 95 14.94 -3.49 7.10
N ASP A 96 15.83 -2.51 7.07
CA ASP A 96 15.57 -1.14 7.47
C ASP A 96 14.46 -0.46 6.65
N LEU A 97 14.44 -0.71 5.34
CA LEU A 97 13.38 -0.22 4.46
C LEU A 97 12.06 -1.00 4.68
N TYR A 98 12.16 -2.32 4.87
CA TYR A 98 10.98 -3.13 5.19
C TYR A 98 10.33 -2.67 6.50
N GLU A 99 11.11 -2.48 7.57
CA GLU A 99 10.64 -1.99 8.86
C GLU A 99 10.03 -0.59 8.76
N LEU A 100 10.64 0.32 8.01
CA LEU A 100 10.08 1.65 7.76
C LEU A 100 8.68 1.54 7.15
N LEU A 101 8.51 0.74 6.11
CA LEU A 101 7.24 0.57 5.42
C LEU A 101 6.20 -0.18 6.27
N GLU A 102 6.64 -1.21 7.03
CA GLU A 102 5.78 -1.98 7.93
C GLU A 102 5.21 -1.10 9.05
N ASN A 103 6.01 -0.20 9.61
CA ASN A 103 5.59 0.64 10.71
C ASN A 103 4.85 1.91 10.27
N SER A 104 4.98 2.32 9.02
CA SER A 104 4.44 3.61 8.55
C SER A 104 3.19 3.51 7.71
N ILE A 105 3.08 2.53 6.82
CA ILE A 105 2.00 2.47 5.82
C ILE A 105 0.84 1.60 6.31
N TYR A 106 -0.38 2.14 6.20
CA TYR A 106 -1.60 1.40 6.55
C TYR A 106 -1.81 0.19 5.63
N GLU A 107 -2.41 -0.88 6.14
CA GLU A 107 -2.50 -2.17 5.40
C GLU A 107 -3.44 -2.14 4.19
N ASN A 108 -4.46 -1.28 4.22
CA ASN A 108 -5.43 -1.14 3.15
C ASN A 108 -5.64 0.34 2.78
N PRO A 109 -4.61 1.00 2.23
CA PRO A 109 -4.71 2.42 1.93
C PRO A 109 -5.60 2.66 0.71
N PRO A 110 -6.27 3.82 0.63
CA PRO A 110 -6.99 4.25 -0.56
C PRO A 110 -6.05 4.42 -1.75
N VAL A 111 -6.61 4.58 -2.94
CA VAL A 111 -5.82 4.84 -4.16
C VAL A 111 -5.25 6.25 -4.12
N SER A 112 -6.05 7.21 -3.67
CA SER A 112 -5.68 8.62 -3.60
C SER A 112 -5.05 8.93 -2.24
N ILE A 113 -3.85 9.49 -2.25
CA ILE A 113 -3.17 9.98 -1.05
C ILE A 113 -3.86 11.18 -0.38
N LYS A 114 -4.85 11.79 -1.06
CA LYS A 114 -5.63 12.93 -0.54
C LYS A 114 -6.88 12.49 0.23
N GLU A 115 -7.16 11.20 0.31
CA GLU A 115 -8.32 10.69 1.04
C GLU A 115 -8.01 10.43 2.53
N GLY A 116 -6.73 10.50 2.93
CA GLY A 116 -6.28 10.11 4.26
C GLY A 116 -6.23 8.59 4.43
N TYR A 117 -6.09 8.11 5.67
CA TYR A 117 -5.99 6.69 6.03
C TYR A 117 -4.80 5.97 5.36
N ILE A 118 -3.66 6.66 5.29
CA ILE A 118 -2.45 6.19 4.64
C ILE A 118 -1.43 5.72 5.67
N ILE A 119 -1.36 6.43 6.80
CA ILE A 119 -0.35 6.25 7.84
C ILE A 119 -0.91 5.40 8.98
N LYS A 120 -0.14 4.38 9.41
CA LYS A 120 -0.46 3.52 10.55
C LYS A 120 -0.54 4.32 11.84
N GLU A 121 -1.41 3.87 12.74
CA GLU A 121 -1.47 4.31 14.12
C GLU A 121 -0.15 3.95 14.84
N GLY A 122 0.33 4.86 15.67
CA GLY A 122 1.62 4.72 16.36
C GLY A 122 2.84 5.24 15.60
N TYR A 123 2.71 5.61 14.31
CA TYR A 123 3.81 6.17 13.54
C TYR A 123 4.12 7.64 13.90
N SER A 124 3.08 8.43 14.13
CA SER A 124 3.20 9.84 14.52
C SER A 124 2.27 10.15 15.68
N LYS A 125 2.85 10.59 16.80
CA LYS A 125 2.09 10.96 17.99
C LYS A 125 1.11 12.10 17.72
N GLU A 126 1.50 13.10 16.94
CA GLU A 126 0.65 14.22 16.55
C GLU A 126 -0.57 13.76 15.73
N LEU A 127 -0.33 12.83 14.79
CA LEU A 127 -1.41 12.26 13.98
C LEU A 127 -2.39 11.44 14.84
N ASP A 128 -1.88 10.68 15.80
CA ASP A 128 -2.71 9.88 16.71
C ASP A 128 -3.57 10.77 17.60
N GLU A 129 -3.00 11.86 18.14
CA GLU A 129 -3.75 12.87 18.93
C GLU A 129 -4.88 13.51 18.10
N LEU A 130 -4.65 13.83 16.84
CA LEU A 130 -5.67 14.34 15.92
C LEU A 130 -6.77 13.30 15.63
N LYS A 131 -6.39 12.04 15.45
CA LYS A 131 -7.34 10.92 15.23
C LYS A 131 -8.21 10.70 16.48
N ASP A 132 -7.65 10.82 17.66
CA ASP A 132 -8.40 10.72 18.93
C ASP A 132 -9.37 11.90 19.11
N LEU A 133 -8.95 13.12 18.79
CA LEU A 133 -9.83 14.30 18.78
C LEU A 133 -11.03 14.11 17.83
N ARG A 134 -10.79 13.60 16.64
CA ARG A 134 -11.85 13.30 15.65
C ARG A 134 -12.81 12.23 16.17
N LYS A 135 -12.28 11.15 16.77
CA LYS A 135 -13.07 10.07 17.36
C LYS A 135 -13.92 10.58 18.51
N GLY A 136 -13.31 11.32 19.43
CA GLY A 136 -14.03 11.95 20.56
C GLY A 136 -15.13 12.89 20.09
N GLY A 137 -14.93 13.61 18.98
CA GLY A 137 -15.96 14.45 18.36
C GLY A 137 -17.14 13.65 17.80
N LYS A 138 -16.90 12.52 17.14
CA LYS A 138 -17.95 11.62 16.66
C LYS A 138 -18.73 10.97 17.79
N ASP A 139 -18.04 10.54 18.82
CA ASP A 139 -18.67 9.99 20.04
C ASP A 139 -19.52 11.05 20.76
N PHE A 140 -19.09 12.32 20.74
CA PHE A 140 -19.88 13.43 21.22
C PHE A 140 -21.18 13.61 20.42
N VAL A 141 -21.14 13.55 19.10
CA VAL A 141 -22.35 13.69 18.25
C VAL A 141 -23.35 12.59 18.54
N ALA A 142 -22.89 11.34 18.71
CA ALA A 142 -23.76 10.21 19.05
C ALA A 142 -24.43 10.38 20.43
N ARG A 143 -23.65 10.78 21.45
CA ARG A 143 -24.19 11.06 22.80
C ARG A 143 -25.14 12.25 22.81
N PHE A 144 -24.79 13.29 22.08
CA PHE A 144 -25.65 14.48 21.95
C PHE A 144 -27.00 14.13 21.33
N GLU A 145 -27.08 13.21 20.38
CA GLU A 145 -28.37 12.75 19.82
C GLU A 145 -29.24 12.09 20.90
N GLU A 146 -28.65 11.25 21.75
CA GLU A 146 -29.39 10.57 22.84
C GLU A 146 -29.82 11.56 23.93
N GLU A 147 -28.92 12.44 24.37
CA GLU A 147 -29.22 13.50 25.34
C GLU A 147 -30.34 14.43 24.85
N GLU A 148 -30.32 14.79 23.58
CA GLU A 148 -31.36 15.65 22.99
C GLU A 148 -32.71 14.92 22.87
N LYS A 149 -32.72 13.61 22.57
CA LYS A 149 -33.97 12.80 22.63
C LYS A 149 -34.59 12.78 24.00
N GLU A 150 -33.76 12.61 25.04
CA GLU A 150 -34.22 12.63 26.44
C GLU A 150 -34.69 14.02 26.86
N ARG A 151 -33.91 15.06 26.56
CA ARG A 151 -34.19 16.44 26.95
C ARG A 151 -35.47 16.98 26.29
N THR A 152 -35.69 16.66 25.03
CA THR A 152 -36.83 17.18 24.25
C THR A 152 -38.05 16.28 24.29
N GLY A 153 -37.89 15.00 24.68
CA GLY A 153 -38.93 13.99 24.59
C GLY A 153 -39.23 13.52 23.15
N ILE A 154 -38.45 13.96 22.17
CA ILE A 154 -38.65 13.64 20.75
C ILE A 154 -37.89 12.37 20.39
N LYS A 155 -38.54 11.19 20.56
CA LYS A 155 -37.90 9.88 20.36
C LYS A 155 -37.30 9.64 18.99
N ASN A 156 -37.83 10.26 17.94
CA ASN A 156 -37.35 10.09 16.55
C ASN A 156 -36.46 11.25 16.07
N LEU A 157 -35.96 12.08 16.98
CA LEU A 157 -34.91 13.05 16.69
C LEU A 157 -33.67 12.32 16.18
N LYS A 158 -33.02 12.84 15.16
CA LYS A 158 -31.76 12.31 14.62
C LYS A 158 -30.79 13.45 14.39
N VAL A 159 -29.49 13.16 14.62
CA VAL A 159 -28.41 14.05 14.23
C VAL A 159 -27.82 13.56 12.90
N GLY A 160 -27.78 14.41 11.89
CA GLY A 160 -27.21 14.11 10.58
C GLY A 160 -26.18 15.14 10.15
N PHE A 161 -25.47 14.85 9.07
CA PHE A 161 -24.49 15.76 8.49
C PHE A 161 -24.87 16.08 7.02
N ASN A 162 -24.74 17.36 6.66
CA ASN A 162 -24.93 17.85 5.29
C ASN A 162 -23.74 18.71 4.88
N ARG A 163 -23.21 18.51 3.67
CA ARG A 163 -22.04 19.25 3.18
C ARG A 163 -22.22 20.76 3.04
N VAL A 164 -23.48 21.23 2.96
CA VAL A 164 -23.78 22.65 2.73
C VAL A 164 -23.87 23.44 4.04
N PHE A 165 -24.46 22.84 5.09
CA PHE A 165 -24.69 23.54 6.37
C PHE A 165 -24.25 22.79 7.60
N GLY A 166 -23.54 21.67 7.44
CA GLY A 166 -22.88 20.92 8.53
C GLY A 166 -23.78 19.94 9.27
N TYR A 167 -23.51 19.72 10.54
CA TYR A 167 -24.34 18.88 11.40
C TYR A 167 -25.69 19.54 11.70
N TYR A 168 -26.74 18.74 11.67
CA TYR A 168 -28.12 19.20 11.91
C TYR A 168 -28.89 18.21 12.75
N ILE A 169 -29.91 18.72 13.44
CA ILE A 169 -30.92 17.96 14.12
C ILE A 169 -32.12 17.83 13.20
N GLU A 170 -32.57 16.62 12.92
CA GLU A 170 -33.75 16.32 12.10
C GLU A 170 -34.93 15.89 12.99
N VAL A 171 -36.05 16.58 12.84
CA VAL A 171 -37.28 16.29 13.56
C VAL A 171 -38.42 16.09 12.57
N SER A 172 -39.17 15.01 12.71
CA SER A 172 -40.33 14.72 11.86
C SER A 172 -41.45 15.74 12.06
N LYS A 173 -42.24 16.03 11.01
CA LYS A 173 -43.33 17.03 11.03
C LYS A 173 -44.31 16.83 12.17
N GLY A 174 -44.59 15.57 12.55
CA GLY A 174 -45.53 15.28 13.64
C GLY A 174 -45.03 15.64 15.05
N ASN A 175 -43.73 16.01 15.18
CA ASN A 175 -43.12 16.37 16.47
C ASN A 175 -42.57 17.80 16.51
N ILE A 176 -42.82 18.61 15.49
CA ILE A 176 -42.31 20.00 15.43
C ILE A 176 -42.86 20.83 16.59
N ASP A 177 -44.10 20.61 16.99
CA ASP A 177 -44.76 21.32 18.08
C ASP A 177 -44.11 21.05 19.45
N LEU A 178 -43.27 20.02 19.55
CA LEU A 178 -42.49 19.73 20.75
C LEU A 178 -41.20 20.55 20.83
N ILE A 179 -40.85 21.27 19.79
CA ILE A 179 -39.65 22.14 19.78
C ILE A 179 -40.02 23.44 20.48
N LYS A 180 -39.29 23.73 21.56
CA LYS A 180 -39.44 24.94 22.33
C LYS A 180 -38.31 25.90 22.04
N ASP A 181 -38.58 27.22 22.17
CA ASP A 181 -37.58 28.29 21.97
C ASP A 181 -36.38 28.15 22.91
N GLU A 182 -36.60 27.58 24.13
CA GLU A 182 -35.55 27.33 25.12
C GLU A 182 -34.48 26.33 24.70
N TYR A 183 -34.76 25.53 23.61
CA TYR A 183 -33.77 24.59 23.08
C TYR A 183 -32.69 25.25 22.21
N GLY A 184 -32.94 26.51 21.79
CA GLY A 184 -32.01 27.29 20.99
C GLY A 184 -31.77 26.73 19.58
N TYR A 185 -32.76 26.01 19.05
CA TYR A 185 -32.68 25.44 17.71
C TYR A 185 -32.99 26.48 16.64
N GLU A 186 -32.09 26.64 15.68
CA GLU A 186 -32.33 27.48 14.51
C GLU A 186 -32.77 26.64 13.32
N ARG A 187 -33.97 26.87 12.81
CA ARG A 187 -34.46 26.17 11.61
C ARG A 187 -33.66 26.55 10.37
N ARG A 188 -33.15 25.58 9.64
CA ARG A 188 -32.36 25.75 8.43
C ARG A 188 -33.04 25.22 7.18
N GLN A 189 -33.78 24.13 7.27
CA GLN A 189 -34.41 23.50 6.10
C GLN A 189 -35.72 22.83 6.49
N THR A 190 -36.74 23.05 5.63
CA THR A 190 -38.02 22.36 5.70
C THR A 190 -38.13 21.38 4.55
N LEU A 191 -38.34 20.11 4.84
CA LEU A 191 -38.53 19.03 3.88
C LEU A 191 -39.97 18.52 3.90
N ALA A 192 -40.33 17.61 2.99
CA ALA A 192 -41.69 17.07 2.91
C ALA A 192 -42.15 16.43 4.23
N ASN A 193 -41.27 15.68 4.91
CA ASN A 193 -41.61 14.87 6.09
C ASN A 193 -40.91 15.30 7.39
N CYS A 194 -39.98 16.23 7.36
CA CYS A 194 -39.19 16.67 8.51
C CYS A 194 -38.74 18.12 8.38
N GLU A 195 -38.26 18.66 9.47
CA GLU A 195 -37.52 19.93 9.53
C GLU A 195 -36.11 19.68 10.09
N ARG A 196 -35.15 20.50 9.63
CA ARG A 196 -33.74 20.43 10.05
C ARG A 196 -33.34 21.72 10.75
N TYR A 197 -32.70 21.55 11.90
CA TYR A 197 -32.30 22.61 12.80
C TYR A 197 -30.81 22.55 13.08
N ILE A 198 -30.23 23.68 13.42
CA ILE A 198 -28.86 23.80 13.94
C ILE A 198 -28.93 24.14 15.42
N SER A 199 -28.07 23.54 16.22
CA SER A 199 -27.82 23.87 17.60
C SER A 199 -26.46 24.59 17.73
N PRO A 200 -26.32 25.65 18.55
CA PRO A 200 -25.05 26.31 18.81
C PRO A 200 -23.97 25.36 19.30
N ILE A 201 -24.32 24.43 20.20
CA ILE A 201 -23.40 23.41 20.76
C ILE A 201 -22.89 22.49 19.64
N LEU A 202 -23.81 22.03 18.79
CA LEU A 202 -23.46 21.14 17.67
C LEU A 202 -22.54 21.84 16.68
N LYS A 203 -22.76 23.13 16.43
CA LYS A 203 -21.93 23.94 15.52
C LYS A 203 -20.52 24.18 16.06
N GLU A 204 -20.37 24.39 17.37
CA GLU A 204 -19.04 24.52 18.00
C GLU A 204 -18.23 23.22 17.86
N LYS A 205 -18.85 22.08 18.15
CA LYS A 205 -18.19 20.76 18.03
C LYS A 205 -17.91 20.38 16.58
N GLU A 206 -18.78 20.77 15.65
CA GLU A 206 -18.54 20.59 14.21
C GLU A 206 -17.22 21.22 13.77
N ALA A 207 -16.99 22.48 14.16
CA ALA A 207 -15.75 23.18 13.81
C ALA A 207 -14.51 22.43 14.30
N LEU A 208 -14.55 21.84 15.50
CA LEU A 208 -13.44 21.03 16.03
C LEU A 208 -13.24 19.73 15.23
N ILE A 209 -14.33 19.05 14.87
CA ILE A 209 -14.27 17.79 14.11
C ILE A 209 -13.73 18.03 12.69
N LEU A 210 -14.27 19.03 11.98
CA LEU A 210 -13.87 19.35 10.62
C LEU A 210 -12.41 19.83 10.55
N ASN A 211 -12.00 20.69 11.47
CA ASN A 211 -10.61 21.13 11.56
C ASN A 211 -9.64 19.95 11.84
N ALA A 212 -10.05 18.99 12.67
CA ALA A 212 -9.26 17.79 12.92
C ALA A 212 -9.16 16.91 11.67
N GLU A 213 -10.25 16.74 10.91
CA GLU A 213 -10.23 15.94 9.66
C GLU A 213 -9.33 16.56 8.59
N GLU A 214 -9.39 17.87 8.39
CA GLU A 214 -8.52 18.57 7.43
C GLU A 214 -7.04 18.42 7.83
N LYS A 215 -6.72 18.67 9.10
CA LYS A 215 -5.35 18.52 9.61
C LYS A 215 -4.83 17.09 9.53
N ILE A 216 -5.68 16.08 9.78
CA ILE A 216 -5.30 14.67 9.60
C ILE A 216 -4.87 14.40 8.15
N ILE A 217 -5.66 14.84 7.17
CA ILE A 217 -5.37 14.63 5.76
C ILE A 217 -4.07 15.34 5.34
N GLU A 218 -3.88 16.59 5.78
CA GLU A 218 -2.65 17.35 5.51
C GLU A 218 -1.42 16.67 6.11
N LEU A 219 -1.47 16.31 7.40
CA LEU A 219 -0.36 15.67 8.10
C LEU A 219 -0.06 14.27 7.53
N GLU A 220 -1.07 13.47 7.20
CA GLU A 220 -0.85 12.16 6.55
C GLU A 220 -0.19 12.33 5.16
N TYR A 221 -0.54 13.36 4.41
CA TYR A 221 0.10 13.66 3.13
C TYR A 221 1.56 14.09 3.30
N GLU A 222 1.87 14.91 4.30
CA GLU A 222 3.24 15.34 4.61
C GLU A 222 4.11 14.14 5.04
N LEU A 223 3.64 13.36 6.01
CA LEU A 223 4.33 12.16 6.48
C LEU A 223 4.55 11.13 5.35
N PHE A 224 3.55 10.93 4.51
CA PHE A 224 3.68 10.05 3.35
C PHE A 224 4.74 10.55 2.37
N THR A 225 4.79 11.86 2.14
CA THR A 225 5.79 12.46 1.24
C THR A 225 7.20 12.32 1.80
N GLU A 226 7.38 12.53 3.11
CA GLU A 226 8.66 12.31 3.78
C GLU A 226 9.12 10.85 3.69
N ILE A 227 8.21 9.89 3.94
CA ILE A 227 8.51 8.45 3.79
C ILE A 227 8.95 8.15 2.36
N ARG A 228 8.18 8.60 1.36
CA ARG A 228 8.50 8.41 -0.06
C ARG A 228 9.87 9.02 -0.42
N ASP A 229 10.20 10.18 0.13
CA ASP A 229 11.49 10.83 -0.13
C ASP A 229 12.65 10.09 0.53
N LYS A 230 12.49 9.54 1.73
CA LYS A 230 13.46 8.64 2.36
C LYS A 230 13.73 7.39 1.51
N ILE A 231 12.69 6.82 0.90
CA ILE A 231 12.84 5.63 0.03
C ILE A 231 13.68 5.92 -1.22
N LYS A 232 13.76 7.17 -1.69
CA LYS A 232 14.60 7.54 -2.85
C LYS A 232 16.07 7.16 -2.66
N GLU A 233 16.58 7.19 -1.44
CA GLU A 233 17.96 6.82 -1.12
C GLU A 233 18.23 5.32 -1.40
N TYR A 234 17.20 4.49 -1.37
CA TYR A 234 17.28 3.06 -1.63
C TYR A 234 17.17 2.68 -3.12
N ILE A 235 16.87 3.64 -4.01
CA ILE A 235 16.64 3.35 -5.44
C ILE A 235 17.81 2.58 -6.08
N PRO A 236 19.10 2.93 -5.90
CA PRO A 236 20.20 2.17 -6.49
C PRO A 236 20.25 0.72 -6.02
N ARG A 237 19.99 0.48 -4.73
CA ARG A 237 19.93 -0.85 -4.10
C ARG A 237 18.75 -1.65 -4.65
N LEU A 238 17.56 -1.05 -4.73
CA LEU A 238 16.36 -1.66 -5.32
C LEU A 238 16.54 -2.04 -6.79
N GLN A 239 17.23 -1.19 -7.57
CA GLN A 239 17.56 -1.49 -8.96
C GLN A 239 18.54 -2.66 -9.09
N SER A 240 19.52 -2.76 -8.18
CA SER A 240 20.45 -3.91 -8.13
C SER A 240 19.70 -5.20 -7.83
N ILE A 241 18.83 -5.21 -6.82
CA ILE A 241 17.98 -6.34 -6.46
C ILE A 241 17.08 -6.73 -7.64
N SER A 242 16.42 -5.77 -8.27
CA SER A 242 15.54 -5.99 -9.42
C SER A 242 16.25 -6.70 -10.57
N LYS A 243 17.51 -6.37 -10.82
CA LYS A 243 18.31 -7.04 -11.86
C LYS A 243 18.57 -8.51 -11.53
N VAL A 244 18.89 -8.81 -10.27
CA VAL A 244 19.14 -10.20 -9.82
C VAL A 244 17.86 -11.01 -9.85
N ILE A 245 16.76 -10.46 -9.31
CA ILE A 245 15.43 -11.10 -9.31
C ILE A 245 14.97 -11.39 -10.73
N SER A 246 15.08 -10.43 -11.64
CA SER A 246 14.63 -10.63 -13.01
C SER A 246 15.51 -11.61 -13.81
N GLU A 247 16.78 -11.75 -13.47
CA GLU A 247 17.64 -12.76 -14.10
C GLU A 247 17.30 -14.15 -13.59
N ILE A 248 17.19 -14.37 -12.29
CA ILE A 248 16.84 -15.69 -11.75
C ILE A 248 15.42 -16.12 -12.16
N ASP A 249 14.47 -15.18 -12.29
CA ASP A 249 13.13 -15.45 -12.84
C ASP A 249 13.20 -16.02 -14.27
N VAL A 250 14.05 -15.47 -15.14
CA VAL A 250 14.25 -16.01 -16.47
C VAL A 250 14.94 -17.38 -16.44
N LEU A 251 15.97 -17.57 -15.59
CA LEU A 251 16.68 -18.85 -15.50
C LEU A 251 15.79 -19.96 -14.93
N GLN A 252 14.95 -19.64 -13.95
CA GLN A 252 13.93 -20.56 -13.44
C GLN A 252 12.92 -20.94 -14.54
N SER A 253 12.46 -19.96 -15.32
CA SER A 253 11.58 -20.25 -16.46
C SER A 253 12.25 -21.14 -17.52
N PHE A 254 13.54 -20.95 -17.77
CA PHE A 254 14.30 -21.81 -18.67
C PHE A 254 14.45 -23.24 -18.11
N ALA A 255 14.67 -23.39 -16.79
CA ALA A 255 14.70 -24.70 -16.15
C ALA A 255 13.36 -25.42 -16.35
N THR A 256 12.23 -24.75 -16.11
CA THR A 256 10.89 -25.32 -16.30
C THR A 256 10.64 -25.77 -17.73
N VAL A 257 10.90 -24.89 -18.72
CA VAL A 257 10.71 -25.23 -20.13
C VAL A 257 11.66 -26.34 -20.59
N SER A 258 12.90 -26.37 -20.07
CA SER A 258 13.85 -27.43 -20.40
C SER A 258 13.42 -28.79 -19.88
N GLU A 259 12.85 -28.85 -18.68
CA GLU A 259 12.28 -30.07 -18.11
C GLU A 259 11.08 -30.57 -18.92
N GLU A 260 10.12 -29.68 -19.22
CA GLU A 260 8.93 -30.02 -19.99
C GLU A 260 9.21 -30.54 -21.39
N ASN A 261 10.27 -30.05 -22.03
CA ASN A 261 10.63 -30.38 -23.41
C ASN A 261 11.86 -31.31 -23.54
N ASN A 262 12.40 -31.80 -22.43
CA ASN A 262 13.60 -32.65 -22.39
C ASN A 262 14.82 -32.02 -23.09
N TYR A 263 15.00 -30.68 -22.93
CA TYR A 263 16.16 -30.01 -23.51
C TYR A 263 17.43 -30.37 -22.76
N VAL A 264 18.53 -30.42 -23.51
CA VAL A 264 19.86 -30.73 -23.00
C VAL A 264 20.76 -29.50 -23.04
N ARG A 265 21.74 -29.46 -22.11
CA ARG A 265 22.73 -28.39 -22.10
C ARG A 265 23.60 -28.45 -23.34
N PRO A 266 23.70 -27.35 -24.14
CA PRO A 266 24.61 -27.31 -25.28
C PRO A 266 26.07 -27.15 -24.83
N ILE A 267 26.98 -27.70 -25.60
CA ILE A 267 28.44 -27.55 -25.42
C ILE A 267 28.92 -26.38 -26.26
N LEU A 268 29.56 -25.40 -25.63
CA LEU A 268 30.07 -24.22 -26.33
C LEU A 268 31.43 -24.51 -26.95
N SER A 269 31.53 -24.44 -28.32
CA SER A 269 32.76 -24.58 -29.07
C SER A 269 33.41 -23.21 -29.33
N ASP A 270 34.75 -23.17 -29.49
CA ASP A 270 35.48 -21.99 -29.97
C ASP A 270 35.52 -21.93 -31.50
N LYS A 271 35.08 -22.98 -32.13
CA LYS A 271 35.03 -23.06 -33.58
C LYS A 271 33.69 -22.52 -34.09
N LYS A 272 33.68 -21.99 -35.32
CA LYS A 272 32.45 -21.59 -36.02
C LYS A 272 31.75 -22.82 -36.61
N GLU A 273 31.26 -23.70 -35.75
CA GLU A 273 30.58 -24.94 -36.12
C GLU A 273 29.32 -25.16 -35.23
N ILE A 274 28.33 -25.79 -35.79
CA ILE A 274 27.14 -26.29 -35.07
C ILE A 274 27.11 -27.80 -35.37
N ILE A 275 27.16 -28.60 -34.31
CA ILE A 275 27.01 -30.06 -34.35
C ILE A 275 25.72 -30.43 -33.67
N LEU A 276 24.77 -31.03 -34.38
CA LEU A 276 23.47 -31.50 -33.86
C LEU A 276 23.51 -33.00 -33.57
#